data_8dd317198046f8ecb5d33c2ee3d06eb6
#
_entry.id   8dd317198046f8ecb5d33c2ee3d06eb6
#
_cell.length_a   1.000
_cell.length_b   1.000
_cell.length_c   1.000
_cell.angle_alpha   90.00
_cell.angle_beta   90.00
_cell.angle_gamma   90.00
#
_symmetry.space_group_name_H-M   'P 1'
#
loop_
_entity.id
_entity.type
_entity.pdbx_description
1 polymer ?
#
loop_
_entity_poly.entity_id
_entity_poly.type
_entity_poly.pdbx_seq_one_letter_code
_entity_poly.pdbx_strand_id
1 'polypeptide(L)'
;MNTEELVQIMKIDSTSGKEVELANYIARTFKTPGSTLEIQEVGDGSVNLFFKWGTPKIVFCTHLDTVPPYIEPWADNGKVFGRGACDAKGQIIAAYNACKELESEGETDFGLLLVAGEEIGSKGAKVANNLIKDCQYVIVGEPTENKLIRAGKGIQLYEVSIKGISAHSGYPQFGDDAIERMRVFLNKLSEVKFPVDNLLGTTTYNIGMLASNNAHNVLPNLVTFRIYFRTTFSSHLLIENRLKGISDDKISVTKIREDKPFRFHYIDGYHSDIVAFASDGPCLANLGKCLLYGPGSIKVAHTDKEFIDFADIERAVTDLKNIFKT
;
A
#
# COMPACT_ATOMS: atom_id res chain seq x y z
N MET A 1 4.79 -19.55 -19.61
CA MET A 1 3.90 -18.98 -18.59
C MET A 1 2.56 -18.63 -19.27
N ASN A 2 1.41 -18.78 -18.63
CA ASN A 2 0.14 -18.40 -19.24
C ASN A 2 -0.69 -17.55 -18.27
N THR A 3 -1.67 -16.81 -18.79
CA THR A 3 -2.55 -15.95 -18.00
C THR A 3 -3.51 -16.72 -17.07
N GLU A 4 -3.65 -18.04 -17.25
CA GLU A 4 -4.64 -18.85 -16.55
C GLU A 4 -4.37 -18.90 -15.03
N GLU A 5 -3.11 -19.07 -14.60
CA GLU A 5 -2.76 -19.09 -13.16
C GLU A 5 -3.18 -17.78 -12.48
N LEU A 6 -2.92 -16.62 -13.12
CA LEU A 6 -3.33 -15.32 -12.58
C LEU A 6 -4.87 -15.21 -12.51
N VAL A 7 -5.56 -15.55 -13.60
CA VAL A 7 -7.03 -15.51 -13.64
C VAL A 7 -7.63 -16.42 -12.57
N GLN A 8 -7.05 -17.61 -12.34
CA GLN A 8 -7.52 -18.54 -11.30
C GLN A 8 -7.45 -17.93 -9.89
N ILE A 9 -6.32 -17.35 -9.50
CA ILE A 9 -6.22 -16.73 -8.16
C ILE A 9 -7.03 -15.44 -8.07
N MET A 10 -7.26 -14.73 -9.17
CA MET A 10 -8.10 -13.53 -9.19
C MET A 10 -9.59 -13.83 -9.05
N LYS A 11 -10.06 -15.01 -9.46
CA LYS A 11 -11.47 -15.45 -9.25
C LYS A 11 -11.83 -15.66 -7.78
N ILE A 12 -10.85 -15.79 -6.91
CA ILE A 12 -11.09 -15.90 -5.47
C ILE A 12 -11.14 -14.48 -4.89
N ASP A 13 -12.31 -14.08 -4.36
CA ASP A 13 -12.45 -12.78 -3.67
C ASP A 13 -11.58 -12.74 -2.42
N SER A 14 -10.52 -11.95 -2.45
CA SER A 14 -9.62 -11.71 -1.32
C SER A 14 -9.61 -10.24 -0.91
N THR A 15 -10.73 -9.53 -1.07
CA THR A 15 -10.85 -8.17 -0.48
C THR A 15 -10.53 -8.23 1.00
N SER A 16 -9.80 -7.19 1.50
CA SER A 16 -9.23 -7.19 2.86
C SER A 16 -10.20 -7.71 3.92
N GLY A 17 -9.75 -8.73 4.66
CA GLY A 17 -10.55 -9.51 5.62
C GLY A 17 -11.19 -10.77 5.05
N LYS A 18 -11.02 -11.09 3.75
CA LYS A 18 -11.50 -12.32 3.09
C LYS A 18 -10.37 -13.15 2.48
N GLU A 19 -9.13 -12.89 2.81
CA GLU A 19 -7.93 -13.48 2.20
C GLU A 19 -7.79 -14.99 2.45
N VAL A 20 -8.51 -15.53 3.43
CA VAL A 20 -8.36 -16.92 3.91
C VAL A 20 -8.60 -17.94 2.83
N GLU A 21 -9.58 -17.72 1.95
CA GLU A 21 -9.88 -18.65 0.84
C GLU A 21 -8.73 -18.67 -0.15
N LEU A 22 -8.19 -17.51 -0.53
CA LEU A 22 -7.03 -17.40 -1.41
C LEU A 22 -5.78 -18.02 -0.75
N ALA A 23 -5.54 -17.74 0.52
CA ALA A 23 -4.42 -18.33 1.27
C ALA A 23 -4.50 -19.87 1.27
N ASN A 24 -5.67 -20.44 1.54
CA ASN A 24 -5.89 -21.89 1.49
C ASN A 24 -5.69 -22.49 0.10
N TYR A 25 -6.11 -21.78 -0.93
CA TYR A 25 -5.88 -22.22 -2.32
C TYR A 25 -4.39 -22.24 -2.64
N ILE A 26 -3.68 -21.16 -2.37
CA ILE A 26 -2.23 -21.01 -2.62
C ILE A 26 -1.43 -22.03 -1.79
N ALA A 27 -1.77 -22.22 -0.50
CA ALA A 27 -1.08 -23.19 0.36
C ALA A 27 -1.13 -24.62 -0.21
N ARG A 28 -2.17 -24.96 -0.96
CA ARG A 28 -2.32 -26.28 -1.60
C ARG A 28 -1.66 -26.37 -2.96
N THR A 29 -1.68 -25.29 -3.75
CA THR A 29 -1.32 -25.32 -5.17
C THR A 29 0.08 -24.81 -5.46
N PHE A 30 0.67 -23.98 -4.60
CA PHE A 30 1.99 -23.38 -4.84
C PHE A 30 3.17 -24.17 -4.24
N LYS A 31 2.89 -25.29 -3.57
CA LYS A 31 3.96 -26.19 -3.12
C LYS A 31 4.68 -26.81 -4.30
N THR A 32 6.01 -26.78 -4.24
CA THR A 32 6.91 -27.47 -5.16
C THR A 32 7.68 -28.55 -4.41
N PRO A 33 8.34 -29.51 -5.10
CA PRO A 33 9.07 -30.58 -4.42
C PRO A 33 10.17 -30.10 -3.48
N GLY A 34 10.85 -28.98 -3.78
CA GLY A 34 11.91 -28.41 -2.96
C GLY A 34 11.44 -27.43 -1.88
N SER A 35 10.17 -27.06 -1.88
CA SER A 35 9.65 -26.07 -0.93
C SER A 35 9.09 -26.67 0.35
N THR A 36 9.27 -25.96 1.45
CA THR A 36 8.51 -26.14 2.70
C THR A 36 7.59 -24.96 2.92
N LEU A 37 6.43 -25.18 3.54
CA LEU A 37 5.46 -24.13 3.85
C LEU A 37 5.34 -23.96 5.36
N GLU A 38 5.51 -22.73 5.82
CA GLU A 38 5.17 -22.27 7.16
C GLU A 38 3.95 -21.36 7.08
N ILE A 39 2.95 -21.59 7.92
CA ILE A 39 1.75 -20.76 8.03
C ILE A 39 1.84 -19.99 9.35
N GLN A 40 1.76 -18.66 9.26
CA GLN A 40 1.85 -17.77 10.41
C GLN A 40 0.50 -17.10 10.65
N GLU A 41 -0.05 -17.27 11.85
CA GLU A 41 -1.27 -16.58 12.30
C GLU A 41 -1.04 -15.06 12.39
N VAL A 42 -1.96 -14.28 11.82
CA VAL A 42 -1.92 -12.80 11.84
C VAL A 42 -2.97 -12.23 12.79
N GLY A 43 -4.01 -12.99 13.09
CA GLY A 43 -5.19 -12.59 13.85
C GLY A 43 -6.44 -12.47 12.97
N ASP A 44 -7.60 -12.46 13.62
CA ASP A 44 -8.92 -12.41 12.97
C ASP A 44 -9.12 -13.50 11.88
N GLY A 45 -8.43 -14.64 12.03
CA GLY A 45 -8.45 -15.76 11.08
C GLY A 45 -7.56 -15.58 9.85
N SER A 46 -6.92 -14.43 9.67
CA SER A 46 -5.97 -14.18 8.58
C SER A 46 -4.62 -14.84 8.85
N VAL A 47 -3.94 -15.26 7.79
CA VAL A 47 -2.64 -15.94 7.87
C VAL A 47 -1.67 -15.38 6.84
N ASN A 48 -0.38 -15.41 7.17
CA ASN A 48 0.71 -15.30 6.22
C ASN A 48 1.13 -16.69 5.74
N LEU A 49 1.58 -16.79 4.50
CA LEU A 49 2.16 -18.00 3.93
C LEU A 49 3.64 -17.77 3.63
N PHE A 50 4.52 -18.61 4.17
CA PHE A 50 5.94 -18.53 3.91
C PHE A 50 6.46 -19.82 3.30
N PHE A 51 6.64 -19.83 1.99
CA PHE A 51 7.32 -20.92 1.26
C PHE A 51 8.83 -20.71 1.32
N LYS A 52 9.57 -21.76 1.65
CA LYS A 52 11.04 -21.71 1.81
C LYS A 52 11.71 -22.80 0.99
N TRP A 53 12.76 -22.43 0.27
CA TRP A 53 13.70 -23.32 -0.40
C TRP A 53 15.05 -23.17 0.32
N GLY A 54 15.41 -24.15 1.16
CA GLY A 54 16.59 -24.06 2.03
C GLY A 54 16.41 -23.05 3.16
N THR A 55 17.47 -22.28 3.47
CA THR A 55 17.51 -21.21 4.47
C THR A 55 17.48 -19.85 3.76
N PRO A 56 16.33 -19.18 3.68
CA PRO A 56 16.20 -18.00 2.83
C PRO A 56 17.13 -16.84 3.19
N LYS A 57 17.97 -16.46 2.23
CA LYS A 57 18.76 -15.22 2.24
C LYS A 57 18.12 -14.10 1.47
N ILE A 58 17.24 -14.45 0.54
CA ILE A 58 16.41 -13.51 -0.22
C ILE A 58 14.96 -13.95 -0.10
N VAL A 59 14.08 -13.00 0.20
CA VAL A 59 12.65 -13.23 0.32
C VAL A 59 11.90 -12.34 -0.66
N PHE A 60 11.15 -12.96 -1.56
CA PHE A 60 10.12 -12.27 -2.34
C PHE A 60 8.88 -12.14 -1.46
N CYS A 61 8.35 -10.93 -1.31
CA CYS A 61 7.20 -10.66 -0.46
C CYS A 61 6.15 -9.86 -1.23
N THR A 62 4.87 -10.21 -1.08
CA THR A 62 3.74 -9.39 -1.53
C THR A 62 2.49 -9.78 -0.74
N HIS A 63 1.37 -9.09 -0.98
CA HIS A 63 0.16 -9.28 -0.18
C HIS A 63 -0.92 -10.11 -0.87
N LEU A 64 -1.77 -10.73 -0.03
CA LEU A 64 -2.89 -11.60 -0.45
C LEU A 64 -4.18 -10.79 -0.69
N ASP A 65 -4.35 -9.70 0.06
CA ASP A 65 -5.58 -8.92 0.03
C ASP A 65 -5.63 -7.93 -1.14
N THR A 66 -6.81 -7.43 -1.39
CA THR A 66 -7.08 -6.37 -2.38
C THR A 66 -8.07 -5.37 -1.81
N VAL A 67 -8.09 -4.13 -2.31
CA VAL A 67 -9.16 -3.19 -1.99
C VAL A 67 -10.51 -3.63 -2.54
N PRO A 68 -11.64 -3.30 -1.88
CA PRO A 68 -12.97 -3.45 -2.47
C PRO A 68 -13.23 -2.40 -3.58
N PRO A 69 -14.20 -2.62 -4.49
CA PRO A 69 -14.98 -3.85 -4.64
C PRO A 69 -14.22 -4.95 -5.37
N TYR A 70 -14.65 -6.21 -5.20
CA TYR A 70 -14.25 -7.29 -6.08
C TYR A 70 -14.69 -7.00 -7.52
N ILE A 71 -13.79 -7.27 -8.49
CA ILE A 71 -14.03 -7.12 -9.91
C ILE A 71 -13.62 -8.43 -10.57
N GLU A 72 -14.58 -9.10 -11.24
CA GLU A 72 -14.38 -10.38 -11.92
C GLU A 72 -13.23 -10.27 -12.94
N PRO A 73 -12.26 -11.21 -12.96
CA PRO A 73 -11.16 -11.16 -13.91
C PRO A 73 -11.54 -11.66 -15.29
N TRP A 74 -10.93 -11.06 -16.30
CA TRP A 74 -10.92 -11.57 -17.69
C TRP A 74 -9.56 -11.30 -18.34
N ALA A 75 -9.25 -12.04 -19.39
CA ALA A 75 -8.02 -11.85 -20.16
C ALA A 75 -8.36 -11.50 -21.61
N ASP A 76 -7.63 -10.54 -22.17
CA ASP A 76 -7.73 -10.13 -23.57
C ASP A 76 -6.39 -9.56 -24.04
N ASN A 77 -5.96 -9.97 -25.24
CA ASN A 77 -4.78 -9.45 -25.95
C ASN A 77 -3.51 -9.37 -25.07
N GLY A 78 -3.22 -10.42 -24.28
CA GLY A 78 -2.04 -10.50 -23.42
C GLY A 78 -2.14 -9.67 -22.12
N LYS A 79 -3.30 -9.12 -21.83
CA LYS A 79 -3.60 -8.41 -20.59
C LYS A 79 -4.59 -9.19 -19.75
N VAL A 80 -4.47 -9.06 -18.44
CA VAL A 80 -5.44 -9.55 -17.47
C VAL A 80 -6.03 -8.35 -16.73
N PHE A 81 -7.34 -8.28 -16.72
CA PHE A 81 -8.15 -7.22 -16.12
C PHE A 81 -8.85 -7.74 -14.88
N GLY A 82 -9.18 -6.85 -13.95
CA GLY A 82 -9.93 -7.15 -12.73
C GLY A 82 -9.20 -6.75 -11.47
N ARG A 83 -9.88 -6.80 -10.33
CA ARG A 83 -9.31 -6.42 -9.04
C ARG A 83 -8.16 -7.35 -8.64
N GLY A 84 -7.00 -6.78 -8.26
CA GLY A 84 -5.80 -7.52 -7.93
C GLY A 84 -4.93 -7.87 -9.14
N ALA A 85 -5.29 -7.43 -10.36
CA ALA A 85 -4.50 -7.73 -11.55
C ALA A 85 -3.06 -7.24 -11.40
N CYS A 86 -2.85 -6.01 -10.96
CA CYS A 86 -1.52 -5.48 -10.67
C CYS A 86 -1.25 -5.36 -9.16
N ASP A 87 -2.29 -5.24 -8.34
CA ASP A 87 -2.18 -4.95 -6.90
C ASP A 87 -3.02 -5.93 -6.06
N ALA A 88 -2.46 -7.11 -5.61
CA ALA A 88 -1.10 -7.55 -5.93
C ALA A 88 -1.02 -9.00 -6.42
N LYS A 89 -2.12 -9.57 -7.01
CA LYS A 89 -2.10 -10.98 -7.46
C LYS A 89 -1.15 -11.20 -8.64
N GLY A 90 -0.96 -10.18 -9.49
CA GLY A 90 0.09 -10.18 -10.51
C GLY A 90 1.49 -10.29 -9.92
N GLN A 91 1.73 -9.63 -8.78
CA GLN A 91 2.99 -9.73 -8.03
C GLN A 91 3.19 -11.16 -7.49
N ILE A 92 2.12 -11.76 -6.95
CA ILE A 92 2.16 -13.16 -6.46
C ILE A 92 2.62 -14.09 -7.59
N ILE A 93 2.03 -13.96 -8.78
CA ILE A 93 2.38 -14.81 -9.93
C ILE A 93 3.80 -14.56 -10.42
N ALA A 94 4.25 -13.31 -10.47
CA ALA A 94 5.63 -12.97 -10.83
C ALA A 94 6.63 -13.61 -9.86
N ALA A 95 6.45 -13.42 -8.56
CA ALA A 95 7.32 -13.96 -7.53
C ALA A 95 7.32 -15.49 -7.49
N TYR A 96 6.14 -16.11 -7.58
CA TYR A 96 6.01 -17.58 -7.58
C TYR A 96 6.69 -18.21 -8.80
N ASN A 97 6.52 -17.62 -10.00
CA ASN A 97 7.19 -18.15 -11.19
C ASN A 97 8.71 -17.94 -11.12
N ALA A 98 9.20 -16.84 -10.57
CA ALA A 98 10.62 -16.65 -10.29
C ALA A 98 11.16 -17.76 -9.35
N CYS A 99 10.42 -18.11 -8.29
CA CYS A 99 10.77 -19.21 -7.41
C CYS A 99 10.80 -20.56 -8.12
N LYS A 100 9.82 -20.87 -8.98
CA LYS A 100 9.81 -22.13 -9.77
C LYS A 100 11.00 -22.23 -10.70
N GLU A 101 11.36 -21.15 -11.37
CA GLU A 101 12.51 -21.11 -12.26
C GLU A 101 13.85 -21.25 -11.51
N LEU A 102 14.01 -20.55 -10.37
CA LEU A 102 15.19 -20.69 -9.50
C LEU A 102 15.33 -22.14 -9.01
N GLU A 103 14.25 -22.77 -8.54
CA GLU A 103 14.26 -24.19 -8.14
C GLU A 103 14.67 -25.09 -9.29
N SER A 104 14.15 -24.87 -10.51
CA SER A 104 14.49 -25.67 -11.70
C SER A 104 15.96 -25.52 -12.13
N GLU A 105 16.58 -24.38 -11.78
CA GLU A 105 18.00 -24.10 -11.97
C GLU A 105 18.88 -24.70 -10.84
N GLY A 106 18.27 -25.31 -9.82
CA GLY A 106 18.94 -25.91 -8.68
C GLY A 106 19.32 -24.92 -7.58
N GLU A 107 18.81 -23.70 -7.64
CA GLU A 107 19.04 -22.67 -6.62
C GLU A 107 18.30 -23.00 -5.32
N THR A 108 18.86 -22.55 -4.20
CA THR A 108 18.29 -22.67 -2.85
C THR A 108 18.47 -21.34 -2.10
N ASP A 109 18.07 -21.31 -0.83
CA ASP A 109 18.25 -20.17 0.07
C ASP A 109 17.40 -18.93 -0.31
N PHE A 110 16.22 -19.16 -0.87
CA PHE A 110 15.21 -18.14 -1.12
C PHE A 110 13.85 -18.51 -0.52
N GLY A 111 12.96 -17.52 -0.44
CA GLY A 111 11.59 -17.71 0.06
C GLY A 111 10.57 -16.83 -0.65
N LEU A 112 9.31 -17.27 -0.58
CA LEU A 112 8.13 -16.51 -1.00
C LEU A 112 7.25 -16.29 0.22
N LEU A 113 7.13 -15.05 0.66
CA LEU A 113 6.29 -14.62 1.77
C LEU A 113 5.05 -13.89 1.23
N LEU A 114 3.88 -14.43 1.49
CA LEU A 114 2.61 -13.81 1.12
C LEU A 114 1.91 -13.37 2.40
N VAL A 115 1.69 -12.06 2.53
CA VAL A 115 1.18 -11.44 3.76
C VAL A 115 -0.27 -11.00 3.63
N ALA A 116 -0.99 -10.97 4.75
CA ALA A 116 -2.38 -10.55 4.81
C ALA A 116 -2.52 -9.09 5.26
N GLY A 117 -3.53 -8.38 4.76
CA GLY A 117 -3.98 -7.08 5.28
C GLY A 117 -3.03 -5.93 5.06
N GLU A 118 -2.34 -5.86 3.91
CA GLU A 118 -1.53 -4.71 3.51
C GLU A 118 -2.39 -3.47 3.39
N GLU A 119 -3.49 -3.56 2.64
CA GLU A 119 -4.42 -2.48 2.27
C GLU A 119 -5.10 -1.83 3.49
N ILE A 120 -5.15 -2.54 4.61
CA ILE A 120 -5.75 -2.07 5.86
C ILE A 120 -4.72 -1.88 6.99
N GLY A 121 -3.45 -1.67 6.62
CA GLY A 121 -2.40 -1.25 7.54
C GLY A 121 -1.31 -2.26 7.82
N SER A 122 -0.97 -3.11 6.85
CA SER A 122 0.23 -3.98 6.87
C SER A 122 0.26 -4.94 8.06
N LYS A 123 -0.89 -5.52 8.44
CA LYS A 123 -0.99 -6.41 9.62
C LYS A 123 -0.06 -7.60 9.48
N GLY A 124 -0.10 -8.29 8.34
CA GLY A 124 0.70 -9.48 8.06
C GLY A 124 2.19 -9.18 8.04
N ALA A 125 2.61 -8.11 7.39
CA ALA A 125 4.01 -7.70 7.33
C ALA A 125 4.57 -7.35 8.72
N LYS A 126 3.80 -6.67 9.57
CA LYS A 126 4.19 -6.38 10.96
C LYS A 126 4.44 -7.64 11.77
N VAL A 127 3.59 -8.66 11.61
CA VAL A 127 3.75 -9.96 12.28
C VAL A 127 4.94 -10.72 11.70
N ALA A 128 5.14 -10.65 10.37
CA ALA A 128 6.23 -11.32 9.67
C ALA A 128 7.63 -10.74 9.95
N ASN A 129 7.73 -9.51 10.46
CA ASN A 129 8.98 -8.75 10.59
C ASN A 129 10.11 -9.41 11.43
N ASN A 130 9.82 -10.54 12.07
CA ASN A 130 10.80 -11.30 12.84
C ASN A 130 10.81 -12.80 12.49
N LEU A 131 10.20 -13.18 11.34
CA LEU A 131 10.10 -14.59 10.91
C LEU A 131 11.45 -15.23 10.66
N ILE A 132 12.39 -14.49 10.09
CA ILE A 132 13.75 -14.93 9.83
C ILE A 132 14.73 -13.86 10.26
N LYS A 133 15.98 -14.27 10.50
CA LYS A 133 17.11 -13.37 10.75
C LYS A 133 18.11 -13.51 9.63
N ASP A 134 18.89 -12.44 9.43
CA ASP A 134 20.03 -12.43 8.49
C ASP A 134 19.64 -12.63 7.01
N CYS A 135 18.42 -12.26 6.64
CA CYS A 135 18.04 -12.14 5.25
C CYS A 135 18.80 -10.96 4.60
N GLN A 136 19.41 -11.20 3.46
CA GLN A 136 20.15 -10.15 2.75
C GLN A 136 19.21 -9.13 2.14
N TYR A 137 18.18 -9.61 1.43
CA TYR A 137 17.18 -8.78 0.77
C TYR A 137 15.77 -9.29 1.00
N VAL A 138 14.85 -8.35 1.20
CA VAL A 138 13.41 -8.57 1.08
C VAL A 138 12.92 -7.75 -0.10
N ILE A 139 12.42 -8.41 -1.14
CA ILE A 139 11.91 -7.77 -2.36
C ILE A 139 10.40 -7.70 -2.23
N VAL A 140 9.88 -6.50 -1.97
CA VAL A 140 8.45 -6.24 -1.83
C VAL A 140 7.85 -6.00 -3.21
N GLY A 141 6.88 -6.81 -3.58
CA GLY A 141 6.19 -6.77 -4.87
C GLY A 141 5.05 -5.78 -4.85
N GLU A 142 5.20 -4.70 -5.63
CA GLU A 142 4.22 -3.63 -5.82
C GLU A 142 4.21 -3.17 -7.29
N PRO A 143 3.15 -2.52 -7.80
CA PRO A 143 3.07 -2.09 -9.19
C PRO A 143 4.00 -0.90 -9.49
N THR A 144 5.26 -1.17 -9.78
CA THR A 144 6.32 -0.17 -9.99
C THR A 144 6.78 -0.02 -11.45
N GLU A 145 6.02 -0.56 -12.41
CA GLU A 145 6.37 -0.54 -13.83
C GLU A 145 7.75 -1.21 -14.11
N ASN A 146 8.05 -2.29 -13.38
CA ASN A 146 9.34 -3.00 -13.43
C ASN A 146 10.57 -2.09 -13.17
N LYS A 147 10.43 -1.15 -12.22
CA LYS A 147 11.52 -0.28 -11.77
C LYS A 147 11.84 -0.54 -10.31
N LEU A 148 13.10 -0.51 -9.94
CA LEU A 148 13.50 -0.48 -8.53
C LEU A 148 13.21 0.90 -7.93
N ILE A 149 12.53 0.92 -6.81
CA ILE A 149 12.13 2.15 -6.16
C ILE A 149 13.18 2.58 -5.13
N ARG A 150 13.61 3.84 -5.21
CA ARG A 150 14.60 4.41 -4.29
C ARG A 150 14.02 4.95 -3.00
N ALA A 151 12.77 5.45 -3.06
CA ALA A 151 12.06 5.94 -1.88
C ALA A 151 10.55 6.02 -2.13
N GLY A 152 9.79 5.87 -1.05
CA GLY A 152 8.34 6.08 -1.00
C GLY A 152 7.94 7.22 -0.06
N LYS A 153 6.88 7.96 -0.42
CA LYS A 153 6.29 8.97 0.47
C LYS A 153 5.63 8.32 1.67
N GLY A 154 5.71 9.00 2.80
CA GLY A 154 4.97 8.62 3.99
C GLY A 154 3.51 9.09 3.95
N ILE A 155 2.76 8.63 4.93
CA ILE A 155 1.35 8.96 5.15
C ILE A 155 1.20 9.63 6.50
N GLN A 156 0.38 10.67 6.57
CA GLN A 156 -0.23 11.12 7.82
C GLN A 156 -1.71 11.43 7.57
N LEU A 157 -2.57 10.75 8.33
CA LEU A 157 -4.02 10.94 8.28
C LEU A 157 -4.47 11.66 9.54
N TYR A 158 -5.17 12.76 9.34
CA TYR A 158 -5.79 13.53 10.42
C TYR A 158 -7.30 13.59 10.27
N GLU A 159 -8.00 13.46 11.39
CA GLU A 159 -9.40 13.85 11.51
C GLU A 159 -9.47 15.29 12.04
N VAL A 160 -10.23 16.12 11.37
CA VAL A 160 -10.49 17.50 11.75
C VAL A 160 -11.95 17.64 12.12
N SER A 161 -12.21 18.22 13.30
CA SER A 161 -13.53 18.53 13.80
C SER A 161 -13.61 20.02 14.12
N ILE A 162 -14.53 20.73 13.51
CA ILE A 162 -14.72 22.17 13.67
C ILE A 162 -16.09 22.44 14.29
N LYS A 163 -16.08 23.10 15.44
CA LYS A 163 -17.28 23.47 16.20
C LYS A 163 -17.77 24.86 15.82
N GLY A 164 -19.07 24.98 15.72
CA GLY A 164 -19.80 26.22 15.55
C GLY A 164 -20.92 26.37 16.58
N ILE A 165 -21.88 27.26 16.32
CA ILE A 165 -23.08 27.51 17.12
C ILE A 165 -24.25 27.56 16.18
N SER A 166 -25.25 26.68 16.37
CA SER A 166 -26.47 26.67 15.57
C SER A 166 -27.30 27.94 15.76
N ALA A 167 -27.80 28.44 14.65
CA ALA A 167 -28.80 29.52 14.63
C ALA A 167 -29.71 29.39 13.39
N HIS A 168 -30.79 30.13 13.35
CA HIS A 168 -31.64 30.21 12.18
C HIS A 168 -30.86 30.89 11.03
N SER A 169 -30.85 30.27 9.84
CA SER A 169 -30.05 30.74 8.70
C SER A 169 -30.35 32.16 8.23
N GLY A 170 -31.55 32.66 8.48
CA GLY A 170 -31.95 34.06 8.23
C GLY A 170 -31.36 35.07 9.22
N TYR A 171 -30.78 34.61 10.34
CA TYR A 171 -30.21 35.44 11.39
C TYR A 171 -28.83 34.95 11.80
N PRO A 172 -27.86 34.89 10.86
CA PRO A 172 -26.56 34.29 11.09
C PRO A 172 -25.72 34.95 12.20
N GLN A 173 -26.03 36.20 12.54
CA GLN A 173 -25.37 36.95 13.61
C GLN A 173 -25.56 36.36 15.02
N PHE A 174 -26.55 35.45 15.21
CA PHE A 174 -26.80 34.76 16.48
C PHE A 174 -26.13 33.39 16.59
N GLY A 175 -25.39 32.97 15.56
CA GLY A 175 -24.69 31.71 15.54
C GLY A 175 -23.23 31.84 15.11
N ASP A 176 -22.62 30.70 14.84
CA ASP A 176 -21.24 30.58 14.34
C ASP A 176 -21.19 29.38 13.39
N ASP A 177 -21.01 29.66 12.11
CA ASP A 177 -21.09 28.66 11.06
C ASP A 177 -19.81 27.81 10.97
N ALA A 178 -19.93 26.52 11.34
CA ALA A 178 -18.81 25.58 11.29
C ALA A 178 -18.28 25.34 9.86
N ILE A 179 -19.14 25.43 8.84
CA ILE A 179 -18.71 25.29 7.43
C ILE A 179 -17.92 26.52 6.98
N GLU A 180 -18.35 27.72 7.37
CA GLU A 180 -17.58 28.93 7.07
C GLU A 180 -16.22 28.94 7.78
N ARG A 181 -16.14 28.45 9.02
CA ARG A 181 -14.87 28.21 9.72
C ARG A 181 -14.00 27.21 8.98
N MET A 182 -14.58 26.10 8.47
CA MET A 182 -13.86 25.14 7.64
C MET A 182 -13.30 25.81 6.39
N ARG A 183 -14.06 26.65 5.70
CA ARG A 183 -13.59 27.39 4.53
C ARG A 183 -12.35 28.24 4.87
N VAL A 184 -12.39 28.96 6.00
CA VAL A 184 -11.25 29.75 6.48
C VAL A 184 -10.05 28.86 6.80
N PHE A 185 -10.27 27.74 7.49
CA PHE A 185 -9.20 26.77 7.81
C PHE A 185 -8.55 26.21 6.53
N LEU A 186 -9.36 25.79 5.54
CA LEU A 186 -8.88 25.25 4.27
C LEU A 186 -8.11 26.30 3.45
N ASN A 187 -8.51 27.56 3.47
CA ASN A 187 -7.76 28.65 2.86
C ASN A 187 -6.38 28.79 3.53
N LYS A 188 -6.32 28.83 4.86
CA LYS A 188 -5.03 28.85 5.58
C LYS A 188 -4.17 27.63 5.26
N LEU A 189 -4.78 26.44 5.17
CA LEU A 189 -4.07 25.20 4.82
C LEU A 189 -3.45 25.30 3.43
N SER A 190 -4.14 25.88 2.45
CA SER A 190 -3.63 26.05 1.09
C SER A 190 -2.43 27.00 1.01
N GLU A 191 -2.28 27.89 1.97
CA GLU A 191 -1.15 28.82 2.07
C GLU A 191 0.06 28.22 2.80
N VAL A 192 -0.12 27.09 3.50
CA VAL A 192 0.99 26.41 4.19
C VAL A 192 2.03 25.94 3.20
N LYS A 193 3.25 26.41 3.34
CA LYS A 193 4.39 25.95 2.54
C LYS A 193 5.13 24.83 3.26
N PHE A 194 5.23 23.71 2.57
CA PHE A 194 6.09 22.59 3.00
C PHE A 194 7.40 22.63 2.20
N PRO A 195 8.52 22.27 2.81
CA PRO A 195 9.78 22.21 2.09
C PRO A 195 9.71 21.16 0.98
N VAL A 196 10.35 21.46 -0.15
CA VAL A 196 10.53 20.49 -1.24
C VAL A 196 11.66 19.54 -0.85
N ASP A 197 11.41 18.26 -0.92
CA ASP A 197 12.41 17.23 -0.65
C ASP A 197 13.22 16.94 -1.91
N ASN A 198 14.53 16.80 -1.78
CA ASN A 198 15.41 16.58 -2.93
C ASN A 198 15.18 15.26 -3.65
N LEU A 199 14.61 14.25 -2.97
CA LEU A 199 14.32 12.93 -3.55
C LEU A 199 12.83 12.75 -3.84
N LEU A 200 11.97 13.04 -2.84
CA LEU A 200 10.53 12.77 -2.90
C LEU A 200 9.70 13.95 -3.43
N GLY A 201 10.33 15.10 -3.69
CA GLY A 201 9.66 16.28 -4.23
C GLY A 201 8.71 16.96 -3.23
N THR A 202 7.51 17.31 -3.67
CA THR A 202 6.54 18.09 -2.88
C THR A 202 5.64 17.20 -2.02
N THR A 203 5.25 17.73 -0.86
CA THR A 203 4.16 17.17 -0.04
C THR A 203 2.83 17.49 -0.71
N THR A 204 1.93 16.49 -0.76
CA THR A 204 0.56 16.67 -1.27
C THR A 204 -0.44 16.23 -0.21
N TYR A 205 -1.68 16.67 -0.32
CA TYR A 205 -2.76 16.20 0.54
C TYR A 205 -4.09 16.10 -0.22
N ASN A 206 -4.98 15.27 0.33
CA ASN A 206 -6.36 15.13 -0.11
C ASN A 206 -7.30 15.34 1.07
N ILE A 207 -8.46 15.93 0.82
CA ILE A 207 -9.54 16.09 1.81
C ILE A 207 -10.66 15.13 1.45
N GLY A 208 -11.10 14.35 2.44
CA GLY A 208 -12.16 13.36 2.26
C GLY A 208 -13.04 13.22 3.51
N MET A 209 -14.06 12.40 3.40
CA MET A 209 -15.01 12.10 4.50
C MET A 209 -15.62 13.35 5.13
N LEU A 210 -15.93 14.37 4.30
CA LEU A 210 -16.56 15.61 4.72
C LEU A 210 -18.02 15.35 5.10
N ALA A 211 -18.39 15.75 6.32
CA ALA A 211 -19.76 15.61 6.84
C ALA A 211 -20.18 16.81 7.68
N SER A 212 -21.44 17.22 7.49
CA SER A 212 -22.17 18.15 8.36
C SER A 212 -23.64 17.76 8.33
N ASN A 213 -24.25 17.54 9.51
CA ASN A 213 -25.60 16.96 9.64
C ASN A 213 -26.66 18.01 10.04
N ASN A 214 -26.51 19.25 9.59
CA ASN A 214 -27.49 20.32 9.86
C ASN A 214 -28.63 20.33 8.83
N ALA A 215 -29.79 20.82 9.23
CA ALA A 215 -30.86 21.15 8.30
C ALA A 215 -30.45 22.36 7.43
N HIS A 216 -31.00 22.47 6.21
CA HIS A 216 -30.62 23.51 5.24
C HIS A 216 -30.90 24.95 5.70
N ASN A 217 -31.78 25.14 6.68
CA ASN A 217 -32.13 26.43 7.24
C ASN A 217 -31.55 26.68 8.64
N VAL A 218 -30.58 25.88 9.07
CA VAL A 218 -29.88 25.98 10.37
C VAL A 218 -28.40 26.10 10.13
N LEU A 219 -27.70 27.04 10.76
CA LEU A 219 -26.24 27.12 10.75
C LEU A 219 -25.63 25.86 11.34
N PRO A 220 -24.65 25.23 10.68
CA PRO A 220 -23.99 24.03 11.17
C PRO A 220 -23.20 24.33 12.44
N ASN A 221 -23.43 23.54 13.49
CA ASN A 221 -22.68 23.59 14.73
C ASN A 221 -21.49 22.63 14.75
N LEU A 222 -21.36 21.78 13.72
CA LEU A 222 -20.27 20.83 13.59
C LEU A 222 -20.02 20.51 12.11
N VAL A 223 -18.75 20.49 11.73
CA VAL A 223 -18.27 19.88 10.50
C VAL A 223 -17.08 18.99 10.81
N THR A 224 -17.02 17.82 10.20
CA THR A 224 -15.90 16.88 10.31
C THR A 224 -15.39 16.52 8.92
N PHE A 225 -14.09 16.30 8.81
CA PHE A 225 -13.47 15.83 7.57
C PHE A 225 -12.11 15.20 7.89
N ARG A 226 -11.52 14.51 6.91
CA ARG A 226 -10.18 13.95 7.02
C ARG A 226 -9.22 14.60 6.03
N ILE A 227 -7.97 14.79 6.48
CA ILE A 227 -6.87 15.25 5.64
C ILE A 227 -5.84 14.13 5.55
N TYR A 228 -5.59 13.65 4.33
CA TYR A 228 -4.64 12.60 4.04
C TYR A 228 -3.40 13.17 3.36
N PHE A 229 -2.30 13.28 4.09
CA PHE A 229 -1.03 13.80 3.57
C PHE A 229 -0.17 12.68 2.98
N ARG A 230 0.45 12.97 1.83
CA ARG A 230 1.60 12.25 1.29
C ARG A 230 2.86 13.03 1.64
N THR A 231 3.58 12.58 2.65
CA THR A 231 4.69 13.30 3.28
C THR A 231 6.04 12.92 2.67
N THR A 232 7.01 13.81 2.81
CA THR A 232 8.40 13.61 2.39
C THR A 232 9.34 13.60 3.60
N PHE A 233 10.61 13.23 3.43
CA PHE A 233 11.59 13.29 4.53
C PHE A 233 11.70 14.69 5.13
N SER A 234 11.60 15.73 4.28
CA SER A 234 11.72 17.13 4.70
C SER A 234 10.47 17.68 5.37
N SER A 235 9.29 17.09 5.15
CA SER A 235 8.01 17.64 5.63
C SER A 235 7.37 16.83 6.76
N HIS A 236 7.68 15.54 6.86
CA HIS A 236 6.94 14.58 7.70
C HIS A 236 6.76 15.06 9.15
N LEU A 237 7.81 15.56 9.77
CA LEU A 237 7.78 16.04 11.15
C LEU A 237 7.15 17.44 11.31
N LEU A 238 6.83 18.12 10.20
CA LEU A 238 6.30 19.48 10.23
C LEU A 238 4.78 19.55 10.17
N ILE A 239 4.11 18.50 9.65
CA ILE A 239 2.68 18.51 9.35
C ILE A 239 1.86 18.90 10.58
N GLU A 240 2.04 18.19 11.69
CA GLU A 240 1.26 18.42 12.91
C GLU A 240 1.39 19.84 13.44
N ASN A 241 2.61 20.36 13.48
CA ASN A 241 2.86 21.74 13.94
C ASN A 241 2.24 22.78 13.00
N ARG A 242 2.24 22.53 11.68
CA ARG A 242 1.60 23.42 10.70
C ARG A 242 0.07 23.42 10.86
N LEU A 243 -0.53 22.25 11.07
CA LEU A 243 -1.97 22.14 11.33
C LEU A 243 -2.35 22.85 12.65
N LYS A 244 -1.60 22.66 13.72
CA LYS A 244 -1.80 23.39 14.99
C LYS A 244 -1.69 24.90 14.81
N GLY A 245 -0.74 25.37 14.00
CA GLY A 245 -0.52 26.80 13.76
C GLY A 245 -1.65 27.52 13.00
N ILE A 246 -2.51 26.78 12.28
CA ILE A 246 -3.68 27.34 11.57
C ILE A 246 -5.00 27.05 12.28
N SER A 247 -4.99 26.30 13.39
CA SER A 247 -6.14 25.94 14.20
C SER A 247 -6.37 26.94 15.32
N ASP A 248 -7.61 27.04 15.81
CA ASP A 248 -8.02 27.78 17.00
C ASP A 248 -8.70 26.84 18.01
N ASP A 249 -9.28 27.38 19.07
CA ASP A 249 -9.96 26.64 20.15
C ASP A 249 -11.23 25.89 19.70
N LYS A 250 -11.78 26.22 18.53
CA LYS A 250 -12.95 25.56 17.92
C LYS A 250 -12.55 24.42 16.97
N ILE A 251 -11.26 24.28 16.64
CA ILE A 251 -10.74 23.32 15.65
C ILE A 251 -9.91 22.25 16.37
N SER A 252 -10.42 21.04 16.39
CA SER A 252 -9.68 19.85 16.88
C SER A 252 -9.07 19.09 15.71
N VAL A 253 -7.77 18.80 15.81
CA VAL A 253 -7.02 18.01 14.81
C VAL A 253 -6.42 16.81 15.51
N THR A 254 -6.88 15.61 15.15
CA THR A 254 -6.46 14.35 15.74
C THR A 254 -5.76 13.48 14.71
N LYS A 255 -4.52 13.07 14.99
CA LYS A 255 -3.78 12.13 14.12
C LYS A 255 -4.39 10.72 14.25
N ILE A 256 -4.75 10.11 13.12
CA ILE A 256 -5.34 8.76 13.03
C ILE A 256 -4.33 7.72 12.61
N ARG A 257 -3.46 8.07 11.61
CA ARG A 257 -2.47 7.15 11.06
C ARG A 257 -1.18 7.91 10.73
N GLU A 258 -0.05 7.23 10.89
CA GLU A 258 1.26 7.71 10.49
C GLU A 258 2.10 6.57 9.96
N ASP A 259 2.58 6.74 8.72
CA ASP A 259 3.60 5.90 8.11
C ASP A 259 4.72 6.83 7.62
N LYS A 260 5.95 6.58 8.06
CA LYS A 260 7.09 7.45 7.72
C LYS A 260 7.51 7.27 6.26
N PRO A 261 8.03 8.32 5.59
CA PRO A 261 8.73 8.16 4.31
C PRO A 261 9.87 7.15 4.48
N PHE A 262 10.06 6.30 3.46
CA PHE A 262 11.02 5.21 3.55
C PHE A 262 12.01 5.22 2.38
N ARG A 263 13.29 4.92 2.66
CA ARG A 263 14.33 4.69 1.64
C ARG A 263 14.47 3.20 1.43
N PHE A 264 14.27 2.77 0.19
CA PHE A 264 14.53 1.40 -0.20
C PHE A 264 16.00 1.22 -0.56
N HIS A 265 16.48 0.00 -0.41
CA HIS A 265 17.77 -0.38 -0.97
C HIS A 265 17.68 -0.37 -2.50
N TYR A 266 18.80 -0.07 -3.15
CA TYR A 266 18.88 0.06 -4.60
C TYR A 266 20.08 -0.76 -5.10
N ILE A 267 19.92 -1.41 -6.23
CA ILE A 267 20.96 -2.16 -6.92
C ILE A 267 21.29 -1.42 -8.20
N ASP A 268 22.57 -1.14 -8.43
CA ASP A 268 23.07 -0.46 -9.62
C ASP A 268 22.75 -1.26 -10.89
N GLY A 269 22.51 -0.56 -11.99
CA GLY A 269 22.18 -1.18 -13.28
C GLY A 269 20.70 -1.37 -13.58
N TYR A 270 19.81 -1.19 -12.58
CA TYR A 270 18.36 -1.20 -12.79
C TYR A 270 17.80 0.20 -13.01
N HIS A 271 16.75 0.31 -13.83
CA HIS A 271 15.96 1.54 -13.88
C HIS A 271 15.35 1.81 -12.52
N SER A 272 15.38 3.05 -12.08
CA SER A 272 14.87 3.44 -10.77
C SER A 272 13.90 4.60 -10.83
N ASP A 273 12.99 4.65 -9.84
CA ASP A 273 12.01 5.72 -9.67
C ASP A 273 11.75 5.96 -8.18
N ILE A 274 10.83 6.86 -7.88
CA ILE A 274 10.24 7.08 -6.55
C ILE A 274 8.74 6.86 -6.63
N VAL A 275 8.11 6.55 -5.48
CA VAL A 275 6.67 6.35 -5.42
C VAL A 275 6.00 7.29 -4.42
N ALA A 276 4.75 7.62 -4.69
CA ALA A 276 3.94 8.46 -3.80
C ALA A 276 3.03 7.64 -2.87
N PHE A 277 3.15 6.32 -2.86
CA PHE A 277 2.39 5.42 -2.00
C PHE A 277 3.28 4.78 -0.91
N ALA A 278 2.66 4.21 0.11
CA ALA A 278 3.31 3.37 1.12
C ALA A 278 3.13 1.90 0.75
N SER A 279 3.99 1.03 1.28
CA SER A 279 3.99 -0.42 1.07
C SER A 279 4.42 -1.13 2.35
N ASP A 280 4.43 -2.45 2.34
CA ASP A 280 4.89 -3.29 3.44
C ASP A 280 6.40 -3.15 3.77
N GLY A 281 7.19 -2.58 2.87
CA GLY A 281 8.65 -2.49 3.03
C GLY A 281 9.12 -1.98 4.40
N PRO A 282 8.63 -0.83 4.91
CA PRO A 282 9.00 -0.35 6.25
C PRO A 282 8.69 -1.34 7.38
N CYS A 283 7.62 -2.13 7.21
CA CYS A 283 7.19 -3.12 8.20
C CYS A 283 8.03 -4.41 8.19
N LEU A 284 8.83 -4.63 7.16
CA LEU A 284 9.69 -5.80 6.97
C LEU A 284 11.19 -5.51 7.15
N ALA A 285 11.54 -4.30 7.59
CA ALA A 285 12.92 -3.83 7.65
C ALA A 285 13.83 -4.63 8.62
N ASN A 286 13.26 -5.39 9.56
CA ASN A 286 14.05 -6.28 10.43
C ASN A 286 14.45 -7.60 9.75
N LEU A 287 13.79 -8.00 8.65
CA LEU A 287 14.16 -9.20 7.92
C LEU A 287 15.45 -9.00 7.13
N GLY A 288 15.59 -7.86 6.47
CA GLY A 288 16.73 -7.55 5.63
C GLY A 288 16.61 -6.20 4.93
N LYS A 289 17.51 -5.92 3.98
CA LYS A 289 17.43 -4.71 3.14
C LYS A 289 16.22 -4.78 2.22
N CYS A 290 15.30 -3.85 2.36
CA CYS A 290 14.08 -3.82 1.55
C CYS A 290 14.33 -3.22 0.17
N LEU A 291 13.97 -3.96 -0.86
CA LEU A 291 13.80 -3.52 -2.23
C LEU A 291 12.29 -3.39 -2.51
N LEU A 292 11.90 -2.47 -3.39
CA LEU A 292 10.52 -2.36 -3.87
C LEU A 292 10.53 -2.46 -5.39
N TYR A 293 9.86 -3.48 -5.93
CA TYR A 293 9.90 -3.81 -7.34
C TYR A 293 8.73 -4.69 -7.75
N GLY A 294 8.15 -4.44 -8.93
CA GLY A 294 7.23 -5.39 -9.53
C GLY A 294 6.55 -4.90 -10.80
N PRO A 295 5.82 -5.81 -11.47
CA PRO A 295 5.12 -5.54 -12.73
C PRO A 295 3.86 -4.69 -12.53
N GLY A 296 3.36 -4.11 -13.62
CA GLY A 296 2.15 -3.31 -13.64
C GLY A 296 2.34 -1.88 -13.12
N SER A 297 1.27 -1.11 -13.12
CA SER A 297 1.31 0.32 -12.80
C SER A 297 0.33 0.70 -11.70
N ILE A 298 0.81 1.43 -10.70
CA ILE A 298 -0.02 2.01 -9.63
C ILE A 298 -1.11 2.97 -10.15
N LYS A 299 -0.96 3.48 -11.37
CA LYS A 299 -1.92 4.42 -11.98
C LYS A 299 -3.26 3.78 -12.31
N VAL A 300 -3.31 2.45 -12.42
CA VAL A 300 -4.53 1.68 -12.67
C VAL A 300 -4.99 0.88 -11.45
N ALA A 301 -4.12 0.68 -10.45
CA ALA A 301 -4.48 0.06 -9.18
C ALA A 301 -5.61 0.83 -8.49
N HIS A 302 -6.47 0.13 -7.73
CA HIS A 302 -7.62 0.68 -7.02
C HIS A 302 -8.71 1.31 -7.92
N THR A 303 -8.63 1.13 -9.23
CA THR A 303 -9.66 1.60 -10.18
C THR A 303 -10.56 0.45 -10.66
N ASP A 304 -11.66 0.79 -11.29
CA ASP A 304 -12.54 -0.16 -11.99
C ASP A 304 -11.96 -0.69 -13.32
N LYS A 305 -10.83 -0.12 -13.76
CA LYS A 305 -10.09 -0.47 -14.97
C LYS A 305 -8.72 -1.07 -14.66
N GLU A 306 -8.57 -1.65 -13.50
CA GLU A 306 -7.31 -2.29 -13.11
C GLU A 306 -6.95 -3.41 -14.07
N PHE A 307 -5.70 -3.43 -14.51
CA PHE A 307 -5.15 -4.46 -15.37
C PHE A 307 -3.64 -4.62 -15.19
N ILE A 308 -3.11 -5.74 -15.70
CA ILE A 308 -1.68 -5.96 -15.86
C ILE A 308 -1.40 -6.50 -17.28
N ASP A 309 -0.30 -6.05 -17.87
CA ASP A 309 0.24 -6.66 -19.08
C ASP A 309 1.03 -7.91 -18.70
N PHE A 310 0.76 -9.02 -19.36
CA PHE A 310 1.42 -10.27 -19.01
C PHE A 310 2.93 -10.25 -19.34
N ALA A 311 3.32 -9.47 -20.34
CA ALA A 311 4.73 -9.25 -20.66
C ALA A 311 5.49 -8.55 -19.52
N ASP A 312 4.81 -7.69 -18.73
CA ASP A 312 5.42 -7.09 -17.53
C ASP A 312 5.70 -8.14 -16.45
N ILE A 313 4.81 -9.14 -16.30
CA ILE A 313 5.02 -10.28 -15.39
C ILE A 313 6.23 -11.10 -15.84
N GLU A 314 6.33 -11.46 -17.13
CA GLU A 314 7.44 -12.24 -17.67
C GLU A 314 8.77 -11.51 -17.48
N ARG A 315 8.78 -10.20 -17.71
CA ARG A 315 9.95 -9.37 -17.41
C ARG A 315 10.28 -9.38 -15.92
N ALA A 316 9.30 -9.26 -15.05
CA ALA A 316 9.51 -9.28 -13.60
C ALA A 316 10.10 -10.59 -13.13
N VAL A 317 9.68 -11.74 -13.66
CA VAL A 317 10.28 -13.05 -13.35
C VAL A 317 11.77 -13.05 -13.68
N THR A 318 12.14 -12.56 -14.86
CA THR A 318 13.53 -12.46 -15.28
C THR A 318 14.34 -11.55 -14.35
N ASP A 319 13.81 -10.37 -14.04
CA ASP A 319 14.48 -9.39 -13.19
C ASP A 319 14.64 -9.89 -11.75
N LEU A 320 13.61 -10.53 -11.17
CA LEU A 320 13.66 -11.11 -9.82
C LEU A 320 14.72 -12.21 -9.70
N LYS A 321 14.85 -13.06 -10.71
CA LYS A 321 15.93 -14.06 -10.78
C LYS A 321 17.31 -13.42 -10.87
N ASN A 322 17.44 -12.36 -11.66
CA ASN A 322 18.71 -11.64 -11.78
C ASN A 322 19.08 -10.96 -10.47
N ILE A 323 18.11 -10.34 -9.76
CA ILE A 323 18.32 -9.75 -8.43
C ILE A 323 18.75 -10.84 -7.42
N PHE A 324 18.19 -12.05 -7.50
CA PHE A 324 18.61 -13.15 -6.64
C PHE A 324 20.10 -13.54 -6.84
N LYS A 325 20.61 -13.41 -8.05
CA LYS A 325 21.99 -13.80 -8.40
C LYS A 325 23.03 -12.70 -8.13
N THR A 326 22.62 -11.50 -7.66
CA THR A 326 23.53 -10.40 -7.30
C THR A 326 24.00 -10.50 -5.85
#